data_4eaebbff606625d52255e50c4b3732a0
#
_entry.id   4eaebbff606625d52255e50c4b3732a0
#
_cell.length_a   1.000
_cell.length_b   1.000
_cell.length_c   1.000
_cell.angle_alpha   90.00
_cell.angle_beta   90.00
_cell.angle_gamma   90.00
#
_symmetry.space_group_name_H-M   'P 1'
#
loop_
_entity.id
_entity.type
_entity.pdbx_description
1 polymer ?
#
loop_
_entity_poly.entity_id
_entity_poly.type
_entity_poly.pdbx_seq_one_letter_code
_entity_poly.pdbx_strand_id
1 'polypeptide(L)'
;MARYAFDLSEKIGTPVMLRVTTRLAHSRAGVVCTDKRAQNELALPSNLRQFVLLPAIARRQYKQLLEKQAVMEQDSNESGFNKYFEGTDNKLGIIACGLAYNYLKENYNNETIPYPVLKISQYPLPIAMIQKIYDECDEILVMEEGYPIVEELLKGLLATGKPIHGRLDGTLPRDGELNPNIAAKAVGRPFEVGAPIPELVKARPPKLCDGCPH
;
A
#
# COMPACT_ATOMS: atom_id res chain seq x y z
N MET A 1 -3.42 -11.38 0.55
CA MET A 1 -4.08 -10.44 -0.39
C MET A 1 -4.63 -11.14 -1.63
N ALA A 2 -3.84 -11.85 -2.47
CA ALA A 2 -4.35 -12.43 -3.73
C ALA A 2 -5.61 -13.30 -3.54
N ARG A 3 -5.58 -14.23 -2.57
CA ARG A 3 -6.76 -15.08 -2.26
C ARG A 3 -7.99 -14.25 -1.86
N TYR A 4 -7.79 -13.22 -1.03
CA TYR A 4 -8.87 -12.34 -0.59
C TYR A 4 -9.41 -11.44 -1.73
N ALA A 5 -8.57 -11.05 -2.67
CA ALA A 5 -8.98 -10.20 -3.78
C ALA A 5 -10.09 -10.85 -4.63
N PHE A 6 -10.07 -12.17 -4.80
CA PHE A 6 -11.15 -12.89 -5.48
C PHE A 6 -12.47 -12.83 -4.68
N ASP A 7 -12.38 -13.07 -3.35
CA ASP A 7 -13.57 -12.99 -2.48
C ASP A 7 -14.15 -11.59 -2.44
N LEU A 8 -13.27 -10.57 -2.36
CA LEU A 8 -13.67 -9.17 -2.39
C LEU A 8 -14.36 -8.81 -3.71
N SER A 9 -13.77 -9.23 -4.85
CA SER A 9 -14.35 -8.98 -6.17
C SER A 9 -15.77 -9.54 -6.30
N GLU A 10 -16.00 -10.77 -5.84
CA GLU A 10 -17.32 -11.39 -5.79
C GLU A 10 -18.27 -10.64 -4.85
N LYS A 11 -17.81 -10.30 -3.65
CA LYS A 11 -18.59 -9.58 -2.62
C LYS A 11 -19.09 -8.21 -3.12
N ILE A 12 -18.23 -7.43 -3.75
CA ILE A 12 -18.56 -6.08 -4.21
C ILE A 12 -19.07 -6.02 -5.66
N GLY A 13 -18.95 -7.12 -6.41
CA GLY A 13 -19.32 -7.18 -7.84
C GLY A 13 -18.55 -6.15 -8.66
N THR A 14 -17.24 -6.01 -8.43
CA THR A 14 -16.37 -5.04 -9.09
C THR A 14 -14.96 -5.65 -9.21
N PRO A 15 -14.22 -5.41 -10.31
CA PRO A 15 -12.86 -5.89 -10.43
C PRO A 15 -11.97 -5.36 -9.30
N VAL A 16 -11.06 -6.21 -8.81
CA VAL A 16 -10.05 -5.85 -7.82
C VAL A 16 -8.67 -5.87 -8.47
N MET A 17 -7.98 -4.74 -8.39
CA MET A 17 -6.61 -4.62 -8.89
C MET A 17 -5.61 -4.92 -7.78
N LEU A 18 -4.75 -5.91 -7.99
CA LEU A 18 -3.62 -6.21 -7.12
C LEU A 18 -2.37 -5.53 -7.69
N ARG A 19 -1.94 -4.43 -7.07
CA ARG A 19 -0.72 -3.74 -7.49
C ARG A 19 0.50 -4.42 -6.88
N VAL A 20 1.43 -4.85 -7.74
CA VAL A 20 2.69 -5.47 -7.36
C VAL A 20 3.84 -4.62 -7.89
N THR A 21 4.77 -4.23 -7.02
CA THR A 21 5.98 -3.51 -7.44
C THR A 21 6.99 -4.48 -8.07
N THR A 22 7.89 -3.97 -8.90
CA THR A 22 8.95 -4.77 -9.52
C THR A 22 9.77 -5.55 -8.48
N ARG A 23 10.14 -4.90 -7.39
CA ARG A 23 10.87 -5.54 -6.29
C ARG A 23 10.12 -6.74 -5.71
N LEU A 24 8.83 -6.59 -5.46
CA LEU A 24 8.01 -7.70 -4.95
C LEU A 24 7.85 -8.80 -5.99
N ALA A 25 7.70 -8.47 -7.27
CA ALA A 25 7.61 -9.44 -8.36
C ALA A 25 8.88 -10.27 -8.53
N HIS A 26 10.04 -9.71 -8.22
CA HIS A 26 11.34 -10.40 -8.26
C HIS A 26 11.71 -11.08 -6.93
N SER A 27 10.96 -10.87 -5.86
CA SER A 27 11.23 -11.49 -4.57
C SER A 27 10.84 -12.97 -4.58
N ARG A 28 11.50 -13.74 -3.71
CA ARG A 28 11.19 -15.16 -3.46
C ARG A 28 10.99 -15.37 -1.97
N ALA A 29 9.97 -16.14 -1.62
CA ALA A 29 9.70 -16.50 -0.24
C ALA A 29 9.16 -17.93 -0.15
N GLY A 30 9.36 -18.57 0.98
CA GLY A 30 8.67 -19.81 1.31
C GLY A 30 7.19 -19.53 1.56
N VAL A 31 6.31 -20.25 0.89
CA VAL A 31 4.86 -20.12 1.04
C VAL A 31 4.29 -21.41 1.57
N VAL A 32 3.55 -21.33 2.67
CA VAL A 32 2.80 -22.48 3.18
C VAL A 32 1.60 -22.71 2.26
N CYS A 33 1.57 -23.85 1.59
CA CYS A 33 0.44 -24.25 0.77
C CYS A 33 -0.77 -24.53 1.65
N THR A 34 -1.92 -24.02 1.24
CA THR A 34 -3.22 -24.33 1.85
C THR A 34 -4.00 -25.25 0.94
N ASP A 35 -5.03 -25.88 1.48
CA ASP A 35 -5.90 -26.75 0.70
C ASP A 35 -6.51 -26.02 -0.50
N LYS A 36 -6.75 -26.78 -1.55
CA LYS A 36 -7.41 -26.31 -2.77
C LYS A 36 -8.83 -25.82 -2.43
N ARG A 37 -9.15 -24.61 -2.88
CA ARG A 37 -10.54 -24.13 -2.78
C ARG A 37 -11.46 -24.92 -3.70
N ALA A 38 -12.67 -25.17 -3.22
CA ALA A 38 -13.74 -25.63 -4.09
C ALA A 38 -14.02 -24.56 -5.17
N GLN A 39 -14.27 -25.02 -6.38
CA GLN A 39 -14.70 -24.13 -7.46
C GLN A 39 -16.11 -23.62 -7.17
N ASN A 40 -16.32 -22.32 -7.34
CA ASN A 40 -17.65 -21.74 -7.29
C ASN A 40 -18.49 -22.29 -8.45
N GLU A 41 -19.81 -22.33 -8.26
CA GLU A 41 -20.72 -22.68 -9.32
C GLU A 41 -20.55 -21.72 -10.52
N LEU A 42 -20.36 -22.27 -11.69
CA LEU A 42 -20.23 -21.49 -12.92
C LEU A 42 -21.65 -21.16 -13.42
N ALA A 43 -22.00 -19.91 -13.34
CA ALA A 43 -23.28 -19.42 -13.82
C ALA A 43 -23.10 -18.25 -14.81
N LEU A 44 -23.93 -18.17 -15.80
CA LEU A 44 -24.01 -17.00 -16.66
C LEU A 44 -24.64 -15.84 -15.86
N PRO A 45 -24.22 -14.59 -16.10
CA PRO A 45 -24.82 -13.45 -15.45
C PRO A 45 -26.31 -13.35 -15.75
N SER A 46 -27.13 -13.17 -14.73
CA SER A 46 -28.57 -12.98 -14.88
C SER A 46 -28.95 -11.69 -15.64
N ASN A 47 -28.07 -10.69 -15.60
CA ASN A 47 -28.27 -9.41 -16.28
C ASN A 47 -27.12 -9.13 -17.26
N LEU A 48 -27.25 -9.57 -18.50
CA LEU A 48 -26.24 -9.33 -19.54
C LEU A 48 -26.00 -7.84 -19.84
N ARG A 49 -26.99 -6.98 -19.58
CA ARG A 49 -26.87 -5.54 -19.83
C ARG A 49 -25.86 -4.86 -18.89
N GLN A 50 -25.50 -5.49 -17.76
CA GLN A 50 -24.48 -4.93 -16.85
C GLN A 50 -23.10 -4.80 -17.50
N PHE A 51 -22.84 -5.56 -18.58
CA PHE A 51 -21.55 -5.50 -19.30
C PHE A 51 -21.59 -4.59 -20.52
N VAL A 52 -22.72 -3.92 -20.78
CA VAL A 52 -22.89 -3.05 -21.95
C VAL A 52 -22.72 -1.59 -21.54
N LEU A 53 -21.76 -0.93 -22.15
CA LEU A 53 -21.37 0.47 -21.85
C LEU A 53 -22.15 1.49 -22.67
N LEU A 54 -23.49 1.38 -22.73
CA LEU A 54 -24.33 2.44 -23.25
C LEU A 54 -24.55 3.56 -22.23
N PRO A 55 -24.71 4.84 -22.65
CA PRO A 55 -24.79 5.97 -21.72
C PRO A 55 -25.83 5.82 -20.62
N ALA A 56 -27.00 5.30 -20.91
CA ALA A 56 -28.07 5.09 -19.93
C ALA A 56 -27.69 4.00 -18.90
N ILE A 57 -27.01 2.94 -19.35
CA ILE A 57 -26.55 1.84 -18.49
C ILE A 57 -25.36 2.31 -17.65
N ALA A 58 -24.40 2.99 -18.27
CA ALA A 58 -23.22 3.53 -17.59
C ALA A 58 -23.61 4.50 -16.45
N ARG A 59 -24.58 5.38 -16.67
CA ARG A 59 -25.09 6.29 -15.62
C ARG A 59 -25.65 5.53 -14.42
N ARG A 60 -26.41 4.47 -14.65
CA ARG A 60 -26.97 3.63 -13.58
C ARG A 60 -25.87 2.89 -12.83
N GLN A 61 -24.90 2.32 -13.56
CA GLN A 61 -23.76 1.63 -12.95
C GLN A 61 -22.88 2.57 -12.15
N TYR A 62 -22.67 3.78 -12.62
CA TYR A 62 -21.93 4.81 -11.89
C TYR A 62 -22.62 5.16 -10.56
N LYS A 63 -23.95 5.31 -10.57
CA LYS A 63 -24.72 5.50 -9.32
C LYS A 63 -24.51 4.34 -8.35
N GLN A 64 -24.59 3.09 -8.83
CA GLN A 64 -24.33 1.91 -8.00
C GLN A 64 -22.88 1.88 -7.49
N LEU A 65 -21.91 2.31 -8.28
CA LEU A 65 -20.52 2.42 -7.84
C LEU A 65 -20.34 3.44 -6.72
N LEU A 66 -21.03 4.59 -6.80
CA LEU A 66 -21.03 5.57 -5.71
C LEU A 66 -21.62 5.00 -4.41
N GLU A 67 -22.70 4.24 -4.50
CA GLU A 67 -23.30 3.56 -3.34
C GLU A 67 -22.36 2.51 -2.73
N LYS A 68 -21.54 1.84 -3.55
CA LYS A 68 -20.55 0.86 -3.10
C LYS A 68 -19.33 1.47 -2.41
N GLN A 69 -19.06 2.78 -2.57
CA GLN A 69 -17.87 3.40 -1.96
C GLN A 69 -17.84 3.22 -0.43
N ALA A 70 -18.96 3.37 0.25
CA ALA A 70 -19.05 3.17 1.69
C ALA A 70 -18.72 1.72 2.09
N VAL A 71 -19.19 0.74 1.31
CA VAL A 71 -18.90 -0.69 1.56
C VAL A 71 -17.40 -0.98 1.34
N MET A 72 -16.81 -0.39 0.30
CA MET A 72 -15.37 -0.54 0.03
C MET A 72 -14.51 0.09 1.12
N GLU A 73 -14.91 1.26 1.63
CA GLU A 73 -14.23 1.93 2.74
C GLU A 73 -14.35 1.13 4.03
N GLN A 74 -15.52 0.60 4.34
CA GLN A 74 -15.72 -0.29 5.48
C GLN A 74 -14.84 -1.52 5.37
N ASP A 75 -14.80 -2.19 4.21
CA ASP A 75 -13.93 -3.34 3.98
C ASP A 75 -12.44 -2.98 4.14
N SER A 76 -12.04 -1.81 3.67
CA SER A 76 -10.68 -1.29 3.84
C SER A 76 -10.29 -1.10 5.31
N ASN A 77 -11.23 -0.73 6.17
CA ASN A 77 -11.00 -0.60 7.62
C ASN A 77 -11.00 -1.96 8.34
N GLU A 78 -11.80 -2.94 7.89
CA GLU A 78 -12.08 -4.17 8.64
C GLU A 78 -11.32 -5.40 8.14
N SER A 79 -10.83 -5.42 6.90
CA SER A 79 -10.20 -6.58 6.27
C SER A 79 -8.91 -7.07 6.94
N GLY A 80 -8.28 -6.22 7.77
CA GLY A 80 -7.00 -6.50 8.43
C GLY A 80 -5.77 -6.33 7.53
N PHE A 81 -5.93 -5.93 6.24
CA PHE A 81 -4.80 -5.56 5.38
C PHE A 81 -4.27 -4.16 5.71
N ASN A 82 -5.15 -3.22 5.99
CA ASN A 82 -4.81 -1.99 6.68
C ASN A 82 -4.78 -2.27 8.18
N LYS A 83 -3.77 -1.78 8.87
CA LYS A 83 -3.60 -2.13 10.27
C LYS A 83 -2.95 -1.00 11.06
N TYR A 84 -3.58 -0.65 12.16
CA TYR A 84 -3.04 0.28 13.14
C TYR A 84 -2.25 -0.49 14.19
N PHE A 85 -1.07 -0.02 14.51
CA PHE A 85 -0.23 -0.49 15.59
C PHE A 85 -0.02 0.66 16.57
N GLU A 86 -0.34 0.40 17.82
CA GLU A 86 -0.14 1.38 18.90
C GLU A 86 1.37 1.62 19.13
N GLY A 87 1.71 2.84 19.53
CA GLY A 87 3.05 3.21 19.96
C GLY A 87 3.08 3.69 21.40
N THR A 88 4.25 3.91 21.93
CA THR A 88 4.48 4.48 23.28
C THR A 88 4.92 5.94 23.23
N ASP A 89 5.30 6.43 22.05
CA ASP A 89 5.74 7.81 21.80
C ASP A 89 4.88 8.42 20.68
N ASN A 90 4.00 9.34 21.06
CA ASN A 90 3.06 9.99 20.15
C ASN A 90 3.63 11.27 19.48
N LYS A 91 4.93 11.56 19.64
CA LYS A 91 5.54 12.68 18.93
C LYS A 91 5.49 12.50 17.42
N LEU A 92 5.57 11.25 16.95
CA LEU A 92 5.58 10.93 15.53
C LEU A 92 4.62 9.79 15.22
N GLY A 93 3.62 10.03 14.36
CA GLY A 93 2.81 8.98 13.76
C GLY A 93 3.35 8.60 12.39
N ILE A 94 3.43 7.31 12.06
CA ILE A 94 3.99 6.84 10.80
C ILE A 94 2.90 6.18 9.96
N ILE A 95 2.64 6.72 8.77
CA ILE A 95 1.77 6.09 7.77
C ILE A 95 2.66 5.42 6.74
N ALA A 96 2.69 4.09 6.73
CA ALA A 96 3.57 3.30 5.87
C ALA A 96 2.76 2.54 4.81
N CYS A 97 2.96 2.88 3.53
CA CYS A 97 2.21 2.35 2.40
C CYS A 97 2.94 1.19 1.72
N GLY A 98 2.27 0.04 1.60
CA GLY A 98 2.82 -1.12 0.90
C GLY A 98 4.14 -1.61 1.47
N LEU A 99 5.19 -1.70 0.63
CA LEU A 99 6.52 -2.17 1.02
C LEU A 99 7.24 -1.25 2.00
N ALA A 100 6.87 0.03 2.06
CA ALA A 100 7.49 0.96 3.01
C ALA A 100 7.34 0.51 4.47
N TYR A 101 6.23 -0.19 4.80
CA TYR A 101 6.06 -0.82 6.10
C TYR A 101 7.13 -1.90 6.39
N ASN A 102 7.51 -2.68 5.41
CA ASN A 102 8.54 -3.70 5.58
C ASN A 102 9.91 -3.06 5.81
N TYR A 103 10.24 -2.01 5.06
CA TYR A 103 11.49 -1.26 5.24
C TYR A 103 11.57 -0.59 6.62
N LEU A 104 10.45 -0.03 7.10
CA LEU A 104 10.37 0.49 8.44
C LEU A 104 10.64 -0.62 9.47
N LYS A 105 9.96 -1.77 9.33
CA LYS A 105 10.08 -2.90 10.26
C LYS A 105 11.50 -3.50 10.31
N GLU A 106 12.19 -3.57 9.18
CA GLU A 106 13.56 -4.08 9.10
C GLU A 106 14.54 -3.30 10.00
N ASN A 107 14.31 -1.98 10.18
CA ASN A 107 15.14 -1.16 11.04
C ASN A 107 14.98 -1.43 12.53
N TYR A 108 13.96 -2.18 12.91
CA TYR A 108 13.67 -2.50 14.32
C TYR A 108 13.96 -3.96 14.69
N ASN A 109 14.41 -4.83 13.76
CA ASN A 109 14.96 -6.18 14.02
C ASN A 109 14.23 -6.95 15.14
N ASN A 110 12.90 -7.03 15.10
CA ASN A 110 12.03 -7.59 16.12
C ASN A 110 11.85 -6.74 17.41
N GLU A 111 12.49 -5.59 17.52
CA GLU A 111 12.14 -4.60 18.53
C GLU A 111 10.76 -4.00 18.24
N THR A 112 10.12 -3.48 19.27
CA THR A 112 8.86 -2.75 19.11
C THR A 112 9.15 -1.35 18.55
N ILE A 113 8.41 -0.96 17.52
CA ILE A 113 8.45 0.41 16.99
C ILE A 113 7.81 1.31 18.05
N PRO A 114 8.52 2.34 18.57
CA PRO A 114 7.98 3.16 19.64
C PRO A 114 6.83 4.07 19.19
N TYR A 115 6.71 4.34 17.92
CA TYR A 115 5.72 5.25 17.34
C TYR A 115 4.44 4.52 16.93
N PRO A 116 3.27 5.16 16.96
CA PRO A 116 2.08 4.66 16.28
C PRO A 116 2.34 4.48 14.79
N VAL A 117 1.94 3.33 14.25
CA VAL A 117 2.13 3.02 12.81
C VAL A 117 0.82 2.62 12.19
N LEU A 118 0.42 3.33 11.15
CA LEU A 118 -0.66 2.92 10.26
C LEU A 118 -0.08 2.30 9.00
N LYS A 119 -0.22 0.98 8.86
CA LYS A 119 0.10 0.26 7.61
C LYS A 119 -1.07 0.39 6.65
N ILE A 120 -0.82 0.92 5.45
CA ILE A 120 -1.81 0.98 4.35
C ILE A 120 -1.40 -0.01 3.25
N SER A 121 -2.30 -0.95 2.94
CA SER A 121 -2.11 -1.98 1.91
C SER A 121 -3.34 -2.18 1.04
N GLN A 122 -4.46 -1.55 1.37
CA GLN A 122 -5.73 -1.64 0.66
C GLN A 122 -6.38 -0.26 0.53
N TYR A 123 -7.00 0.00 -0.61
CA TYR A 123 -7.81 1.18 -0.90
C TYR A 123 -9.30 0.81 -0.99
N PRO A 124 -10.22 1.74 -0.75
CA PRO A 124 -10.01 3.17 -0.45
C PRO A 124 -9.19 3.38 0.83
N LEU A 125 -8.69 4.61 1.02
CA LEU A 125 -7.95 4.94 2.25
C LEU A 125 -8.81 4.69 3.50
N PRO A 126 -8.25 4.09 4.57
CA PRO A 126 -8.99 3.84 5.82
C PRO A 126 -9.11 5.12 6.64
N ILE A 127 -10.06 5.98 6.30
CA ILE A 127 -10.19 7.35 6.83
C ILE A 127 -10.26 7.36 8.37
N ALA A 128 -10.99 6.42 8.98
CA ALA A 128 -11.10 6.35 10.44
C ALA A 128 -9.73 6.09 11.11
N MET A 129 -8.91 5.20 10.53
CA MET A 129 -7.55 4.94 11.05
C MET A 129 -6.60 6.10 10.80
N ILE A 130 -6.74 6.79 9.67
CA ILE A 130 -5.95 8.00 9.35
C ILE A 130 -6.31 9.12 10.33
N GLN A 131 -7.59 9.34 10.59
CA GLN A 131 -8.02 10.33 11.55
C GLN A 131 -7.48 10.02 12.95
N LYS A 132 -7.53 8.74 13.36
CA LYS A 132 -6.99 8.31 14.66
C LYS A 132 -5.51 8.70 14.81
N ILE A 133 -4.64 8.30 13.87
CA ILE A 133 -3.20 8.60 13.97
C ILE A 133 -2.92 10.11 13.91
N TYR A 134 -3.73 10.85 13.13
CA TYR A 134 -3.63 12.30 13.04
C TYR A 134 -3.96 12.97 14.37
N ASP A 135 -4.99 12.50 15.08
CA ASP A 135 -5.44 13.07 16.34
C ASP A 135 -4.52 12.71 17.51
N GLU A 136 -3.94 11.52 17.48
CA GLU A 136 -3.09 11.00 18.55
C GLU A 136 -1.63 11.50 18.50
N CYS A 137 -1.12 11.92 17.32
CA CYS A 137 0.29 12.25 17.14
C CYS A 137 0.52 13.74 16.85
N ASP A 138 1.68 14.26 17.28
CA ASP A 138 2.06 15.65 17.04
C ASP A 138 2.47 15.90 15.58
N GLU A 139 3.19 14.95 14.99
CA GLU A 139 3.69 14.98 13.62
C GLU A 139 3.33 13.71 12.87
N ILE A 140 3.21 13.79 11.55
CA ILE A 140 2.92 12.63 10.71
C ILE A 140 4.02 12.44 9.66
N LEU A 141 4.63 11.27 9.64
CA LEU A 141 5.53 10.82 8.57
C LEU A 141 4.79 9.89 7.62
N VAL A 142 4.70 10.26 6.35
CA VAL A 142 4.14 9.41 5.31
C VAL A 142 5.25 8.74 4.53
N MET A 143 5.33 7.43 4.62
CA MET A 143 6.31 6.59 3.90
C MET A 143 5.59 5.86 2.75
N GLU A 144 5.81 6.34 1.54
CA GLU A 144 5.26 5.72 0.32
C GLU A 144 6.28 5.70 -0.82
N GLU A 145 6.17 4.69 -1.68
CA GLU A 145 7.09 4.50 -2.79
C GLU A 145 6.48 5.04 -4.10
N GLY A 146 7.29 5.74 -4.88
CA GLY A 146 6.86 6.39 -6.10
C GLY A 146 6.28 7.79 -5.86
N TYR A 147 5.12 8.07 -6.45
CA TYR A 147 4.45 9.35 -6.30
C TYR A 147 3.78 9.49 -4.92
N PRO A 148 3.90 10.62 -4.24
CA PRO A 148 3.39 10.83 -2.87
C PRO A 148 1.88 11.09 -2.86
N ILE A 149 1.08 10.08 -3.20
CA ILE A 149 -0.39 10.20 -3.32
C ILE A 149 -1.03 10.40 -1.95
N VAL A 150 -0.64 9.60 -0.97
CA VAL A 150 -1.24 9.67 0.38
C VAL A 150 -0.84 10.97 1.05
N GLU A 151 0.43 11.37 0.94
CA GLU A 151 0.90 12.66 1.47
C GLU A 151 0.15 13.84 0.87
N GLU A 152 -0.03 13.88 -0.46
CA GLU A 152 -0.80 14.94 -1.13
C GLU A 152 -2.27 14.96 -0.70
N LEU A 153 -2.90 13.80 -0.57
CA LEU A 153 -4.28 13.70 -0.11
C LEU A 153 -4.43 14.18 1.34
N LEU A 154 -3.51 13.83 2.21
CA LEU A 154 -3.53 14.27 3.61
C LEU A 154 -3.32 15.78 3.73
N LYS A 155 -2.35 16.33 3.01
CA LYS A 155 -2.10 17.79 2.98
C LYS A 155 -3.26 18.58 2.37
N GLY A 156 -4.00 17.97 1.43
CA GLY A 156 -5.18 18.58 0.83
C GLY A 156 -6.49 18.35 1.59
N LEU A 157 -6.61 17.22 2.29
CA LEU A 157 -7.83 16.83 3.01
C LEU A 157 -7.91 17.39 4.44
N LEU A 158 -6.76 17.52 5.10
CA LEU A 158 -6.70 17.97 6.47
C LEU A 158 -6.24 19.42 6.53
N ALA A 159 -7.06 20.30 7.13
CA ALA A 159 -6.64 21.66 7.49
C ALA A 159 -5.57 21.54 8.58
N THR A 160 -4.30 21.42 8.15
CA THR A 160 -3.22 20.93 9.00
C THR A 160 -2.59 22.03 9.81
N GLY A 161 -2.74 21.97 11.13
CA GLY A 161 -1.82 22.63 12.06
C GLY A 161 -0.62 21.78 12.44
N LYS A 162 -0.56 20.49 12.02
CA LYS A 162 0.53 19.56 12.36
C LYS A 162 1.54 19.46 11.22
N PRO A 163 2.87 19.35 11.50
CA PRO A 163 3.87 19.00 10.50
C PRO A 163 3.56 17.61 9.90
N ILE A 164 3.59 17.51 8.59
CA ILE A 164 3.48 16.25 7.85
C ILE A 164 4.70 16.13 6.96
N HIS A 165 5.56 15.14 7.28
CA HIS A 165 6.81 14.89 6.59
C HIS A 165 6.68 13.77 5.58
N GLY A 166 7.47 13.84 4.51
CA GLY A 166 7.47 12.83 3.47
C GLY A 166 8.34 13.21 2.28
N ARG A 167 7.87 12.89 1.07
CA ARG A 167 8.59 13.23 -0.17
C ARG A 167 8.45 14.69 -0.57
N LEU A 168 7.38 15.37 -0.17
CA LEU A 168 7.10 16.74 -0.57
C LEU A 168 7.97 17.76 0.17
N ASP A 169 8.36 17.48 1.40
CA ASP A 169 9.26 18.34 2.20
C ASP A 169 10.72 17.90 2.18
N GLY A 170 11.03 16.78 1.47
CA GLY A 170 12.39 16.26 1.33
C GLY A 170 12.86 15.35 2.47
N THR A 171 12.03 15.04 3.46
CA THR A 171 12.35 14.05 4.52
C THR A 171 12.62 12.68 3.90
N LEU A 172 11.90 12.32 2.86
CA LEU A 172 12.18 11.20 1.98
C LEU A 172 12.61 11.72 0.59
N PRO A 173 13.50 11.01 -0.15
CA PRO A 173 13.88 11.40 -1.51
C PRO A 173 12.65 11.56 -2.41
N ARG A 174 12.62 12.62 -3.22
CA ARG A 174 11.49 12.90 -4.12
C ARG A 174 11.36 11.85 -5.21
N ASP A 175 12.44 11.24 -5.63
CA ASP A 175 12.55 10.22 -6.68
C ASP A 175 13.22 8.94 -6.16
N GLY A 176 13.26 7.92 -7.00
CA GLY A 176 13.87 6.63 -6.70
C GLY A 176 13.02 5.72 -5.79
N GLU A 177 13.58 4.56 -5.53
CA GLU A 177 12.97 3.53 -4.69
C GLU A 177 13.28 3.79 -3.21
N LEU A 178 12.33 3.46 -2.34
CA LEU A 178 12.62 3.36 -0.91
C LEU A 178 13.45 2.11 -0.62
N ASN A 179 14.23 2.21 0.45
CA ASN A 179 14.98 1.07 0.99
C ASN A 179 15.12 1.24 2.51
N PRO A 180 15.58 0.21 3.25
CA PRO A 180 15.72 0.27 4.70
C PRO A 180 16.56 1.45 5.20
N ASN A 181 17.64 1.80 4.50
CA ASN A 181 18.52 2.90 4.92
C ASN A 181 17.84 4.27 4.84
N ILE A 182 17.03 4.49 3.79
CA ILE A 182 16.22 5.72 3.65
C ILE A 182 15.17 5.78 4.77
N ALA A 183 14.51 4.67 5.05
CA ALA A 183 13.55 4.58 6.15
C ALA A 183 14.22 4.83 7.51
N ALA A 184 15.39 4.25 7.77
CA ALA A 184 16.16 4.48 8.99
C ALA A 184 16.48 5.95 9.19
N LYS A 185 16.96 6.62 8.14
CA LYS A 185 17.27 8.06 8.18
C LYS A 185 16.04 8.89 8.52
N ALA A 186 14.89 8.57 7.95
CA ALA A 186 13.65 9.34 8.17
C ALA A 186 13.13 9.23 9.61
N VAL A 187 13.38 8.11 10.29
CA VAL A 187 12.99 7.88 11.70
C VAL A 187 14.15 8.08 12.69
N GLY A 188 15.28 8.65 12.23
CA GLY A 188 16.45 8.95 13.08
C GLY A 188 17.18 7.73 13.61
N ARG A 189 17.08 6.56 12.96
CA ARG A 189 17.82 5.36 13.36
C ARG A 189 19.17 5.26 12.65
N PRO A 190 20.21 4.71 13.33
CA PRO A 190 21.46 4.37 12.67
C PRO A 190 21.21 3.28 11.62
N PHE A 191 21.97 3.31 10.55
CA PHE A 191 21.92 2.28 9.50
C PHE A 191 23.35 1.94 9.06
N GLU A 192 23.54 0.69 8.66
CA GLU A 192 24.81 0.23 8.12
C GLU A 192 24.92 0.64 6.65
N VAL A 193 25.99 1.32 6.29
CA VAL A 193 26.35 1.50 4.89
C VAL A 193 26.86 0.14 4.40
N GLY A 194 26.19 -0.44 3.42
CA GLY A 194 26.62 -1.71 2.83
C GLY A 194 28.06 -1.67 2.35
N ALA A 195 28.71 -2.83 2.28
CA ALA A 195 30.05 -2.95 1.72
C ALA A 195 30.09 -2.37 0.30
N PRO A 196 31.18 -1.73 -0.11
CA PRO A 196 31.34 -1.24 -1.48
C PRO A 196 31.21 -2.40 -2.46
N ILE A 197 30.56 -2.14 -3.59
CA ILE A 197 30.40 -3.15 -4.64
C ILE A 197 31.81 -3.57 -5.11
N PRO A 198 32.18 -4.86 -5.05
CA PRO A 198 33.47 -5.31 -5.52
C PRO A 198 33.69 -4.95 -6.99
N GLU A 199 34.91 -4.57 -7.37
CA GLU A 199 35.23 -4.20 -8.75
C GLU A 199 34.92 -5.30 -9.78
N LEU A 200 34.88 -6.56 -9.34
CA LEU A 200 34.46 -7.70 -10.15
C LEU A 200 33.01 -7.65 -10.60
N VAL A 201 32.15 -6.94 -9.84
CA VAL A 201 30.72 -6.80 -10.14
C VAL A 201 30.53 -5.64 -11.09
N LYS A 202 30.29 -5.96 -12.35
CA LYS A 202 29.98 -4.96 -13.38
C LYS A 202 28.48 -4.76 -13.50
N ALA A 203 28.07 -3.51 -13.67
CA ALA A 203 26.67 -3.19 -14.00
C ALA A 203 26.26 -3.94 -15.28
N ARG A 204 25.17 -4.67 -15.21
CA ARG A 204 24.59 -5.39 -16.35
C ARG A 204 23.39 -4.60 -16.85
N PRO A 205 23.49 -3.94 -18.01
CA PRO A 205 22.34 -3.23 -18.58
C PRO A 205 21.20 -4.23 -18.86
N PRO A 206 19.97 -3.83 -18.72
CA PRO A 206 18.84 -4.66 -19.10
C PRO A 206 18.98 -5.05 -20.58
N LYS A 207 18.93 -6.35 -20.85
CA LYS A 207 19.00 -6.91 -22.20
C LYS A 207 17.79 -7.82 -22.39
N LEU A 208 17.09 -7.63 -23.50
CA LEU A 208 16.02 -8.54 -23.88
C LEU A 208 16.62 -9.94 -24.09
N CYS A 209 15.97 -10.96 -23.59
CA CYS A 209 16.34 -12.35 -23.83
C CYS A 209 16.07 -12.70 -25.30
N ASP A 210 16.90 -13.58 -25.88
CA ASP A 210 16.66 -14.08 -27.22
C ASP A 210 15.30 -14.79 -27.26
N GLY A 211 14.44 -14.39 -28.20
CA GLY A 211 13.05 -14.90 -28.31
C GLY A 211 12.03 -14.24 -27.37
N CYS A 212 12.39 -13.18 -26.65
CA CYS A 212 11.44 -12.43 -25.86
C CYS A 212 10.39 -11.77 -26.76
N PRO A 213 9.07 -11.98 -26.51
CA PRO A 213 8.01 -11.42 -27.35
C PRO A 213 7.75 -9.92 -27.09
N HIS A 214 8.47 -9.28 -26.16
CA HIS A 214 8.30 -7.86 -25.78
C HIS A 214 9.28 -6.95 -26.49
#